data_f6546d773f07869076f4cdd6f5b047ae
#
_entry.id   f6546d773f07869076f4cdd6f5b047ae
#
_cell.length_a   1.000
_cell.length_b   1.000
_cell.length_c   1.000
_cell.angle_alpha   90.00
_cell.angle_beta   90.00
_cell.angle_gamma   90.00
#
_symmetry.space_group_name_H-M   'P 1'
#
loop_
_entity.id
_entity.type
_entity.pdbx_description
1 polymer ?
#
loop_
_entity_poly.entity_id
_entity_poly.type
_entity_poly.pdbx_seq_one_letter_code
_entity_poly.pdbx_strand_id
1 'polypeptide(L)'
;MSQAGAPVGGLLVLVDPVARRLDGESVRIAKDVLSAGAAAKICLPDSQEEFARALARRGHRRLVIVGDDRALVRAVGLLHRERGLGEGPLALVPVGPVGSLGLARSLGVPLSAVTAARAVLDGAVRSCDLLVDDSDGVVLGALRIPPVHGVPRPAGPSVWSAYRSLVRTLVRPVAAAGGAATSRHRLRVEADGVLLADVDRPVEDVSVRTRDDGGAAEVVVRTGGGSSAESTVTARARTVTVSGADFRYRADAALTGPVRRRTWTLRPGAWTLTVPR
;
A
#
# COMPACT_ATOMS: atom_id res chain seq x y z
N MET A 1 14.38 22.35 26.32
CA MET A 1 13.28 22.77 25.42
C MET A 1 13.92 23.08 24.06
N SER A 2 14.05 22.06 23.18
CA SER A 2 14.56 22.27 21.82
C SER A 2 13.40 22.67 20.92
N GLN A 3 13.43 23.89 20.44
CA GLN A 3 12.61 24.31 19.31
C GLN A 3 13.04 23.50 18.11
N ALA A 4 12.18 22.60 17.65
CA ALA A 4 12.31 22.00 16.33
C ALA A 4 12.17 23.15 15.31
N GLY A 5 13.31 23.57 14.75
CA GLY A 5 13.34 24.60 13.72
C GLY A 5 12.42 24.22 12.57
N ALA A 6 11.59 25.17 12.14
CA ALA A 6 10.80 25.03 10.93
C ALA A 6 11.73 24.63 9.77
N PRO A 7 11.38 23.65 8.94
CA PRO A 7 12.24 23.21 7.83
C PRO A 7 12.48 24.41 6.89
N VAL A 8 13.75 24.67 6.61
CA VAL A 8 14.25 25.80 5.78
C VAL A 8 13.80 25.73 4.32
N GLY A 9 13.04 24.73 3.92
CA GLY A 9 12.44 24.61 2.60
C GLY A 9 10.94 24.38 2.72
N GLY A 10 10.14 25.24 2.07
CA GLY A 10 8.68 25.11 2.06
C GLY A 10 8.18 23.73 1.60
N LEU A 11 6.88 23.58 1.43
CA LEU A 11 6.26 22.34 0.96
C LEU A 11 6.32 22.24 -0.58
N LEU A 12 6.52 21.03 -1.11
CA LEU A 12 6.13 20.66 -2.46
C LEU A 12 4.86 19.80 -2.36
N VAL A 13 3.74 20.35 -2.73
CA VAL A 13 2.44 19.65 -2.76
C VAL A 13 2.24 19.05 -4.16
N LEU A 14 2.32 17.75 -4.26
CA LEU A 14 2.21 17.00 -5.51
C LEU A 14 0.87 16.27 -5.54
N VAL A 15 -0.03 16.74 -6.39
CA VAL A 15 -1.40 16.20 -6.51
C VAL A 15 -1.44 15.10 -7.55
N ASP A 16 -1.92 13.91 -7.16
CA ASP A 16 -2.11 12.83 -8.12
C ASP A 16 -3.19 13.18 -9.16
N PRO A 17 -2.93 12.97 -10.47
CA PRO A 17 -3.91 13.27 -11.52
C PRO A 17 -5.25 12.55 -11.34
N VAL A 18 -5.22 11.33 -10.77
CA VAL A 18 -6.44 10.55 -10.53
C VAL A 18 -7.26 11.16 -9.39
N ALA A 19 -6.62 11.53 -8.29
CA ALA A 19 -7.29 12.18 -7.15
C ALA A 19 -7.98 13.49 -7.58
N ARG A 20 -7.29 14.30 -8.40
CA ARG A 20 -7.85 15.55 -8.92
C ARG A 20 -9.13 15.34 -9.75
N ARG A 21 -9.20 14.25 -10.53
CA ARG A 21 -10.39 13.93 -11.35
C ARG A 21 -11.52 13.31 -10.54
N LEU A 22 -11.20 12.53 -9.50
CA LEU A 22 -12.21 11.81 -8.72
C LEU A 22 -12.81 12.64 -7.60
N ASP A 23 -12.02 13.50 -6.96
CA ASP A 23 -12.46 14.31 -5.82
C ASP A 23 -11.70 15.65 -5.79
N GLY A 24 -12.05 16.52 -6.74
CA GLY A 24 -11.45 17.85 -6.86
C GLY A 24 -11.72 18.75 -5.65
N GLU A 25 -12.81 18.53 -4.92
CA GLU A 25 -13.15 19.32 -3.73
C GLU A 25 -12.22 19.01 -2.56
N SER A 26 -11.97 17.73 -2.24
CA SER A 26 -10.98 17.35 -1.23
C SER A 26 -9.57 17.82 -1.59
N VAL A 27 -9.21 17.80 -2.87
CA VAL A 27 -7.93 18.35 -3.36
C VAL A 27 -7.88 19.88 -3.13
N ARG A 28 -8.96 20.61 -3.42
CA ARG A 28 -9.04 22.05 -3.19
C ARG A 28 -8.86 22.37 -1.71
N ILE A 29 -9.60 21.70 -0.83
CA ILE A 29 -9.51 21.85 0.62
C ILE A 29 -8.07 21.59 1.12
N ALA A 30 -7.45 20.50 0.67
CA ALA A 30 -6.07 20.18 1.05
C ALA A 30 -5.09 21.30 0.66
N LYS A 31 -5.19 21.81 -0.57
CA LYS A 31 -4.37 22.92 -1.06
C LYS A 31 -4.56 24.19 -0.24
N ASP A 32 -5.82 24.55 0.05
CA ASP A 32 -6.15 25.78 0.80
C ASP A 32 -5.56 25.72 2.22
N VAL A 33 -5.74 24.60 2.93
CA VAL A 33 -5.18 24.41 4.28
C VAL A 33 -3.64 24.44 4.27
N LEU A 34 -2.99 23.74 3.32
CA LEU A 34 -1.53 23.69 3.24
C LEU A 34 -0.94 25.06 2.88
N SER A 35 -1.57 25.79 1.95
CA SER A 35 -1.10 27.13 1.53
C SER A 35 -1.31 28.19 2.60
N ALA A 36 -2.34 28.04 3.44
CA ALA A 36 -2.56 28.92 4.57
C ALA A 36 -1.54 28.72 5.71
N GLY A 37 -1.03 27.47 5.87
CA GLY A 37 -0.14 27.11 6.98
C GLY A 37 1.36 27.12 6.64
N ALA A 38 1.76 27.13 5.38
CA ALA A 38 3.16 27.09 4.97
C ALA A 38 3.40 27.63 3.56
N ALA A 39 4.66 28.01 3.27
CA ALA A 39 5.09 28.30 1.90
C ALA A 39 4.99 27.01 1.04
N ALA A 40 3.95 26.89 0.24
CA ALA A 40 3.65 25.70 -0.54
C ALA A 40 3.77 25.92 -2.05
N LYS A 41 4.62 25.14 -2.72
CA LYS A 41 4.63 25.03 -4.17
C LYS A 41 3.66 23.90 -4.58
N ILE A 42 2.55 24.26 -5.22
CA ILE A 42 1.55 23.32 -5.68
C ILE A 42 1.89 22.86 -7.09
N CYS A 43 1.97 21.55 -7.31
CA CYS A 43 2.15 20.92 -8.62
C CYS A 43 0.92 20.07 -8.93
N LEU A 44 0.32 20.31 -10.11
CA LEU A 44 -0.88 19.65 -10.60
C LEU A 44 -0.55 18.92 -11.91
N PRO A 45 0.22 17.82 -11.89
CA PRO A 45 0.57 17.09 -13.10
C PRO A 45 -0.69 16.51 -13.77
N ASP A 46 -0.66 16.42 -15.08
CA ASP A 46 -1.73 15.84 -15.89
C ASP A 46 -1.49 14.35 -16.18
N SER A 47 -0.25 13.89 -16.03
CA SER A 47 0.15 12.50 -16.26
C SER A 47 1.07 11.97 -15.16
N GLN A 48 1.31 10.66 -15.20
CA GLN A 48 2.22 9.99 -14.25
C GLN A 48 3.69 10.35 -14.52
N GLU A 49 4.04 10.62 -15.79
CA GLU A 49 5.37 11.06 -16.19
C GLU A 49 5.65 12.48 -15.68
N GLU A 50 4.65 13.36 -15.72
CA GLU A 50 4.75 14.69 -15.12
C GLU A 50 4.84 14.64 -13.60
N PHE A 51 4.09 13.73 -12.97
CA PHE A 51 4.20 13.47 -11.55
C PHE A 51 5.64 13.08 -11.18
N ALA A 52 6.25 12.12 -11.89
CA ALA A 52 7.62 11.68 -11.67
C ALA A 52 8.62 12.83 -11.88
N ARG A 53 8.47 13.62 -12.96
CA ARG A 53 9.33 14.80 -13.23
C ARG A 53 9.21 15.87 -12.15
N ALA A 54 8.00 16.14 -11.64
CA ALA A 54 7.79 17.10 -10.58
C ALA A 54 8.42 16.63 -9.26
N LEU A 55 8.32 15.35 -8.97
CA LEU A 55 8.95 14.70 -7.80
C LEU A 55 10.48 14.78 -7.88
N ALA A 56 11.09 14.47 -9.02
CA ALA A 56 12.53 14.57 -9.22
C ALA A 56 13.06 16.02 -9.04
N ARG A 57 12.24 17.04 -9.33
CA ARG A 57 12.57 18.46 -9.15
C ARG A 57 12.17 19.04 -7.79
N ARG A 58 11.96 18.18 -6.77
CA ARG A 58 11.51 18.63 -5.43
C ARG A 58 12.49 19.55 -4.72
N GLY A 59 13.79 19.40 -4.99
CA GLY A 59 14.85 20.11 -4.24
C GLY A 59 14.76 19.76 -2.75
N HIS A 60 15.04 20.73 -1.88
CA HIS A 60 15.00 20.56 -0.42
C HIS A 60 13.60 20.78 0.20
N ARG A 61 12.54 20.76 -0.62
CA ARG A 61 11.18 20.94 -0.12
C ARG A 61 10.66 19.64 0.48
N ARG A 62 9.92 19.77 1.59
CA ARG A 62 9.20 18.63 2.18
C ARG A 62 8.08 18.19 1.23
N LEU A 63 8.08 16.93 0.85
CA LEU A 63 7.14 16.37 -0.11
C LEU A 63 5.81 16.04 0.55
N VAL A 64 4.73 16.57 0.00
CA VAL A 64 3.34 16.27 0.37
C VAL A 64 2.64 15.65 -0.85
N ILE A 65 2.21 14.41 -0.73
CA ILE A 65 1.40 13.72 -1.74
C ILE A 65 -0.07 13.94 -1.41
N VAL A 66 -0.84 14.40 -2.40
CA VAL A 66 -2.30 14.45 -2.31
C VAL A 66 -2.87 13.42 -3.26
N GLY A 67 -3.39 12.31 -2.72
CA GLY A 67 -3.84 11.18 -3.52
C GLY A 67 -4.17 9.94 -2.69
N ASP A 68 -4.36 8.82 -3.36
CA ASP A 68 -4.66 7.52 -2.74
C ASP A 68 -3.39 6.71 -2.39
N ASP A 69 -3.59 5.49 -1.90
CA ASP A 69 -2.51 4.56 -1.55
C ASP A 69 -1.55 4.30 -2.74
N ARG A 70 -2.06 4.27 -3.97
CA ARG A 70 -1.24 4.06 -5.18
C ARG A 70 -0.32 5.23 -5.45
N ALA A 71 -0.80 6.45 -5.19
CA ALA A 71 0.01 7.66 -5.34
C ALA A 71 1.17 7.66 -4.32
N LEU A 72 0.90 7.25 -3.07
CA LEU A 72 1.95 7.11 -2.05
C LEU A 72 2.99 6.05 -2.44
N VAL A 73 2.55 4.83 -2.77
CA VAL A 73 3.44 3.72 -3.17
C VAL A 73 4.30 4.12 -4.37
N ARG A 74 3.70 4.80 -5.36
CA ARG A 74 4.43 5.33 -6.53
C ARG A 74 5.49 6.34 -6.13
N ALA A 75 5.16 7.31 -5.28
CA ALA A 75 6.10 8.33 -4.83
C ALA A 75 7.28 7.70 -4.09
N VAL A 76 7.01 6.78 -3.13
CA VAL A 76 8.08 6.07 -2.40
C VAL A 76 8.92 5.21 -3.34
N GLY A 77 8.31 4.51 -4.31
CA GLY A 77 9.02 3.71 -5.30
C GLY A 77 9.93 4.54 -6.21
N LEU A 78 9.50 5.74 -6.61
CA LEU A 78 10.34 6.68 -7.36
C LEU A 78 11.52 7.16 -6.52
N LEU A 79 11.26 7.59 -5.29
CA LEU A 79 12.31 8.03 -4.36
C LEU A 79 13.29 6.92 -4.00
N HIS A 80 12.81 5.68 -3.88
CA HIS A 80 13.66 4.51 -3.65
C HIS A 80 14.67 4.35 -4.78
N ARG A 81 14.23 4.35 -6.04
CA ARG A 81 15.09 4.24 -7.22
C ARG A 81 16.07 5.41 -7.36
N GLU A 82 15.66 6.60 -6.96
CA GLU A 82 16.52 7.81 -6.95
C GLU A 82 17.43 7.90 -5.72
N ARG A 83 17.33 6.95 -4.75
CA ARG A 83 18.02 6.97 -3.45
C ARG A 83 17.70 8.20 -2.60
N GLY A 84 16.53 8.80 -2.81
CA GLY A 84 16.10 10.04 -2.18
C GLY A 84 15.17 9.86 -0.97
N LEU A 85 14.96 8.62 -0.47
CA LEU A 85 14.08 8.36 0.68
C LEU A 85 14.56 8.99 1.99
N GLY A 86 15.88 9.16 2.17
CA GLY A 86 16.49 9.78 3.36
C GLY A 86 16.53 11.31 3.35
N GLU A 87 16.10 11.97 2.28
CA GLU A 87 16.22 13.44 2.13
C GLU A 87 15.20 14.24 2.95
N GLY A 88 14.26 13.57 3.61
CA GLY A 88 13.29 14.22 4.51
C GLY A 88 11.97 13.46 4.59
N PRO A 89 11.09 13.88 5.51
CA PRO A 89 9.82 13.21 5.70
C PRO A 89 8.85 13.47 4.56
N LEU A 90 8.18 12.39 4.13
CA LEU A 90 7.00 12.46 3.29
C LEU A 90 5.77 12.78 4.12
N ALA A 91 4.77 13.36 3.48
CA ALA A 91 3.45 13.49 4.04
C ALA A 91 2.39 13.06 3.01
N LEU A 92 1.27 12.53 3.49
CA LEU A 92 0.14 12.13 2.67
C LEU A 92 -1.12 12.87 3.13
N VAL A 93 -1.82 13.46 2.18
CA VAL A 93 -3.22 13.86 2.33
C VAL A 93 -4.05 12.90 1.50
N PRO A 94 -4.75 11.93 2.15
CA PRO A 94 -5.50 10.91 1.44
C PRO A 94 -6.69 11.52 0.70
N VAL A 95 -6.76 11.26 -0.62
CA VAL A 95 -7.89 11.67 -1.47
C VAL A 95 -8.20 10.52 -2.42
N GLY A 96 -9.42 10.04 -2.35
CA GLY A 96 -9.91 8.95 -3.18
C GLY A 96 -11.00 8.11 -2.50
N PRO A 97 -11.54 7.09 -3.19
CA PRO A 97 -12.53 6.19 -2.61
C PRO A 97 -12.02 5.48 -1.35
N VAL A 98 -12.87 5.27 -0.36
CA VAL A 98 -12.51 4.65 0.94
C VAL A 98 -11.77 3.31 0.77
N GLY A 99 -12.12 2.53 -0.26
CA GLY A 99 -11.46 1.26 -0.57
C GLY A 99 -10.02 1.39 -1.10
N SER A 100 -9.59 2.58 -1.52
CA SER A 100 -8.22 2.86 -1.99
C SER A 100 -7.35 3.55 -0.94
N LEU A 101 -7.82 3.68 0.31
CA LEU A 101 -7.15 4.37 1.42
C LEU A 101 -6.81 3.42 2.58
N GLY A 102 -6.70 2.13 2.30
CA GLY A 102 -6.42 1.10 3.32
C GLY A 102 -5.00 1.21 3.88
N LEU A 103 -4.03 1.48 3.04
CA LEU A 103 -2.64 1.71 3.43
C LEU A 103 -2.52 3.01 4.25
N ALA A 104 -3.11 4.11 3.79
CA ALA A 104 -3.11 5.38 4.54
C ALA A 104 -3.64 5.18 5.96
N ARG A 105 -4.76 4.44 6.10
CA ARG A 105 -5.33 4.09 7.41
C ARG A 105 -4.37 3.25 8.26
N SER A 106 -3.76 2.22 7.69
CA SER A 106 -2.80 1.35 8.41
C SER A 106 -1.56 2.11 8.88
N LEU A 107 -1.17 3.14 8.13
CA LEU A 107 -0.07 4.04 8.47
C LEU A 107 -0.49 5.14 9.46
N GLY A 108 -1.73 5.15 9.98
CA GLY A 108 -2.19 6.15 10.94
C GLY A 108 -2.41 7.55 10.35
N VAL A 109 -2.53 7.66 9.02
CA VAL A 109 -2.81 8.94 8.36
C VAL A 109 -4.32 9.21 8.43
N PRO A 110 -4.75 10.40 8.88
CA PRO A 110 -6.18 10.76 8.89
C PRO A 110 -6.77 10.74 7.49
N LEU A 111 -7.98 10.19 7.35
CA LEU A 111 -8.63 10.09 6.04
C LEU A 111 -9.39 11.36 5.63
N SER A 112 -9.59 12.30 6.54
CA SER A 112 -10.15 13.62 6.22
C SER A 112 -9.07 14.54 5.65
N ALA A 113 -9.31 15.14 4.49
CA ALA A 113 -8.37 16.05 3.84
C ALA A 113 -7.94 17.22 4.75
N VAL A 114 -8.87 17.78 5.54
CA VAL A 114 -8.58 18.86 6.50
C VAL A 114 -7.64 18.37 7.61
N THR A 115 -7.98 17.25 8.25
CA THR A 115 -7.21 16.72 9.38
C THR A 115 -5.84 16.25 8.92
N ALA A 116 -5.75 15.60 7.76
CA ALA A 116 -4.47 15.18 7.17
C ALA A 116 -3.61 16.38 6.81
N ALA A 117 -4.16 17.43 6.18
CA ALA A 117 -3.42 18.63 5.83
C ALA A 117 -2.90 19.37 7.08
N ARG A 118 -3.66 19.40 8.18
CA ARG A 118 -3.18 19.94 9.49
C ARG A 118 -2.05 19.08 10.04
N ALA A 119 -2.17 17.74 10.00
CA ALA A 119 -1.11 16.85 10.44
C ALA A 119 0.19 17.02 9.60
N VAL A 120 0.09 17.40 8.32
CA VAL A 120 1.27 17.79 7.53
C VAL A 120 1.98 19.00 8.12
N LEU A 121 1.27 19.98 8.65
CA LEU A 121 1.84 21.23 9.15
C LEU A 121 2.49 21.06 10.54
N ASP A 122 1.83 20.37 11.46
CA ASP A 122 2.16 20.31 12.88
C ASP A 122 2.35 18.90 13.46
N GLY A 123 2.32 17.87 12.61
CA GLY A 123 2.47 16.48 12.99
C GLY A 123 3.88 16.09 13.44
N ALA A 124 4.03 14.83 13.85
CA ALA A 124 5.30 14.21 14.20
C ALA A 124 5.85 13.39 13.03
N VAL A 125 7.16 13.24 12.97
CA VAL A 125 7.84 12.39 12.00
C VAL A 125 8.02 10.99 12.60
N ARG A 126 7.58 9.96 11.87
CA ARG A 126 7.75 8.56 12.21
C ARG A 126 8.64 7.88 11.19
N SER A 127 9.60 7.09 11.67
CA SER A 127 10.41 6.19 10.83
C SER A 127 9.55 4.98 10.43
N CYS A 128 9.62 4.59 9.18
CA CYS A 128 8.85 3.48 8.61
C CYS A 128 9.76 2.51 7.89
N ASP A 129 9.41 1.24 7.99
CA ASP A 129 10.08 0.16 7.31
C ASP A 129 9.64 0.05 5.84
N LEU A 130 10.46 -0.58 5.02
CA LEU A 130 10.20 -0.80 3.60
C LEU A 130 10.57 -2.24 3.22
N LEU A 131 9.68 -2.99 2.60
CA LEU A 131 10.06 -4.21 1.90
C LEU A 131 10.42 -3.87 0.45
N VAL A 132 11.57 -4.36 0.02
CA VAL A 132 12.06 -4.19 -1.36
C VAL A 132 12.19 -5.56 -1.98
N ASP A 133 11.61 -5.76 -3.16
CA ASP A 133 11.73 -7.03 -3.87
C ASP A 133 12.97 -7.07 -4.81
N ASP A 134 13.27 -8.25 -5.33
CA ASP A 134 14.40 -8.52 -6.23
C ASP A 134 14.27 -7.87 -7.63
N SER A 135 13.21 -7.08 -7.86
CA SER A 135 13.03 -6.22 -9.05
C SER A 135 12.88 -4.72 -8.71
N ASP A 136 13.36 -4.30 -7.53
CA ASP A 136 13.22 -2.94 -6.99
C ASP A 136 11.78 -2.47 -6.80
N GLY A 137 10.83 -3.41 -6.70
CA GLY A 137 9.47 -3.12 -6.28
C GLY A 137 9.39 -2.86 -4.77
N VAL A 138 8.55 -1.91 -4.34
CA VAL A 138 8.41 -1.53 -2.93
C VAL A 138 7.05 -1.93 -2.36
N VAL A 139 7.04 -2.33 -1.08
CA VAL A 139 5.84 -2.60 -0.29
C VAL A 139 5.95 -1.85 1.02
N LEU A 140 4.98 -1.00 1.32
CA LEU A 140 4.99 -0.11 2.48
C LEU A 140 4.28 -0.71 3.69
N GLY A 141 3.23 -1.49 3.47
CA GLY A 141 2.40 -2.06 4.53
C GLY A 141 2.38 -3.58 4.52
N ALA A 142 1.83 -4.18 3.46
CA ALA A 142 1.67 -5.63 3.41
C ALA A 142 1.60 -6.18 1.99
N LEU A 143 2.04 -7.43 1.85
CA LEU A 143 1.74 -8.25 0.68
C LEU A 143 0.96 -9.52 1.07
N ARG A 144 0.20 -10.06 0.12
CA ARG A 144 -0.57 -11.31 0.31
C ARG A 144 -0.58 -12.17 -0.94
N ILE A 145 -0.51 -13.48 -0.74
CA ILE A 145 -0.63 -14.53 -1.74
C ILE A 145 -1.69 -15.55 -1.24
N PRO A 146 -2.73 -15.86 -1.99
CA PRO A 146 -3.18 -15.24 -3.21
C PRO A 146 -3.64 -13.80 -3.00
N PRO A 147 -3.73 -13.00 -4.08
CA PRO A 147 -4.29 -11.66 -3.96
C PRO A 147 -5.77 -11.78 -3.60
N VAL A 148 -6.13 -11.41 -2.37
CA VAL A 148 -7.53 -11.39 -1.95
C VAL A 148 -8.26 -10.33 -2.76
N HIS A 149 -9.13 -10.77 -3.67
CA HIS A 149 -10.11 -9.90 -4.29
C HIS A 149 -11.28 -9.77 -3.32
N GLY A 150 -11.28 -8.71 -2.52
CA GLY A 150 -12.40 -8.51 -1.62
C GLY A 150 -12.28 -7.21 -0.84
N VAL A 151 -12.93 -6.19 -1.34
CA VAL A 151 -13.70 -5.31 -0.46
C VAL A 151 -14.78 -6.21 0.15
N PRO A 152 -14.96 -6.29 1.48
CA PRO A 152 -16.18 -6.82 2.04
C PRO A 152 -17.31 -5.96 1.45
N ARG A 153 -18.10 -6.56 0.58
CA ARG A 153 -19.31 -5.93 0.10
C ARG A 153 -20.18 -5.77 1.31
N PRO A 154 -20.61 -4.57 1.71
CA PRO A 154 -21.62 -4.45 2.73
C PRO A 154 -22.82 -5.23 2.23
N ALA A 155 -23.26 -6.21 3.01
CA ALA A 155 -24.50 -6.92 2.78
C ALA A 155 -25.65 -5.94 3.09
N GLY A 156 -26.00 -5.13 2.11
CA GLY A 156 -27.14 -4.25 2.13
C GLY A 156 -27.93 -4.46 0.83
N PRO A 157 -29.28 -4.54 0.88
CA PRO A 157 -30.09 -4.67 -0.32
C PRO A 157 -30.03 -3.35 -1.10
N SER A 158 -29.18 -3.31 -2.11
CA SER A 158 -29.18 -2.23 -3.09
C SER A 158 -30.20 -2.54 -4.16
N VAL A 159 -31.12 -1.60 -4.45
CA VAL A 159 -32.10 -1.68 -5.56
C VAL A 159 -31.43 -2.02 -6.91
N TRP A 160 -30.15 -1.71 -7.08
CA TRP A 160 -29.36 -2.10 -8.26
C TRP A 160 -28.99 -3.59 -8.32
N SER A 161 -29.03 -4.33 -7.20
CA SER A 161 -28.80 -5.77 -7.20
C SER A 161 -29.99 -6.54 -7.75
N ALA A 162 -31.21 -6.02 -7.55
CA ALA A 162 -32.45 -6.60 -8.10
C ALA A 162 -32.50 -6.50 -9.62
N TYR A 163 -32.06 -5.38 -10.21
CA TYR A 163 -32.03 -5.19 -11.66
C TYR A 163 -31.01 -6.12 -12.38
N ARG A 164 -29.86 -6.36 -11.76
CA ARG A 164 -28.87 -7.33 -12.29
C ARG A 164 -29.32 -8.77 -12.17
N SER A 165 -30.17 -9.10 -11.21
CA SER A 165 -30.72 -10.45 -11.05
C SER A 165 -31.70 -10.79 -12.17
N LEU A 166 -32.51 -9.84 -12.63
CA LEU A 166 -33.50 -10.03 -13.71
C LEU A 166 -32.85 -10.27 -15.09
N VAL A 167 -31.71 -9.62 -15.36
CA VAL A 167 -30.99 -9.81 -16.63
C VAL A 167 -30.22 -11.13 -16.65
N ARG A 168 -29.84 -11.70 -15.51
CA ARG A 168 -29.15 -12.98 -15.38
C ARG A 168 -30.05 -14.21 -15.64
N THR A 169 -31.36 -14.05 -15.57
CA THR A 169 -32.30 -15.17 -15.78
C THR A 169 -32.53 -15.50 -17.26
N LEU A 170 -32.10 -14.63 -18.18
CA LEU A 170 -32.28 -14.82 -19.63
C LEU A 170 -31.05 -15.38 -20.35
N VAL A 171 -29.89 -15.41 -19.70
CA VAL A 171 -28.68 -16.06 -20.24
C VAL A 171 -28.23 -17.10 -19.23
N ARG A 172 -28.46 -18.35 -19.52
CA ARG A 172 -28.06 -19.51 -18.73
C ARG A 172 -26.54 -19.70 -18.84
N PRO A 173 -25.71 -19.22 -17.88
CA PRO A 173 -24.33 -19.67 -17.81
C PRO A 173 -24.33 -21.07 -17.19
N VAL A 174 -23.60 -21.98 -17.82
CA VAL A 174 -23.25 -23.26 -17.23
C VAL A 174 -22.76 -23.04 -15.83
N ALA A 175 -23.43 -23.67 -14.86
CA ALA A 175 -23.13 -23.53 -13.46
C ALA A 175 -21.68 -23.96 -13.19
N ALA A 176 -20.79 -22.99 -13.01
CA ALA A 176 -19.64 -23.20 -12.17
C ALA A 176 -20.17 -23.26 -10.74
N ALA A 177 -20.23 -24.45 -10.17
CA ALA A 177 -20.46 -24.67 -8.75
C ALA A 177 -19.33 -23.97 -7.99
N GLY A 178 -19.56 -22.72 -7.62
CA GLY A 178 -18.62 -21.87 -6.93
C GLY A 178 -18.90 -21.87 -5.43
N GLY A 179 -18.61 -22.97 -4.75
CA GLY A 179 -18.04 -22.83 -3.42
C GLY A 179 -16.79 -21.96 -3.56
N ALA A 180 -16.53 -21.06 -2.62
CA ALA A 180 -15.27 -20.34 -2.56
C ALA A 180 -14.15 -21.39 -2.44
N ALA A 181 -13.67 -21.90 -3.57
CA ALA A 181 -12.54 -22.78 -3.61
C ALA A 181 -11.36 -21.96 -3.12
N THR A 182 -10.94 -22.19 -1.89
CA THR A 182 -9.67 -21.69 -1.38
C THR A 182 -8.61 -22.13 -2.38
N SER A 183 -8.07 -21.19 -3.14
CA SER A 183 -7.06 -21.47 -4.16
C SER A 183 -5.83 -22.00 -3.43
N ARG A 184 -5.63 -23.31 -3.49
CA ARG A 184 -4.47 -23.97 -2.90
C ARG A 184 -3.29 -23.83 -3.82
N HIS A 185 -2.26 -23.15 -3.36
CA HIS A 185 -1.03 -22.94 -4.12
C HIS A 185 0.06 -23.87 -3.61
N ARG A 186 0.79 -24.52 -4.53
CA ARG A 186 2.01 -25.26 -4.18
C ARG A 186 3.17 -24.29 -4.18
N LEU A 187 3.46 -23.75 -3.01
CA LEU A 187 4.49 -22.73 -2.81
C LEU A 187 5.47 -23.22 -1.75
N ARG A 188 6.74 -22.90 -1.97
CA ARG A 188 7.80 -22.97 -1.00
C ARG A 188 7.99 -21.57 -0.42
N VAL A 189 7.89 -21.44 0.90
CA VAL A 189 8.02 -20.18 1.63
C VAL A 189 9.19 -20.32 2.60
N GLU A 190 10.16 -19.43 2.47
CA GLU A 190 11.35 -19.35 3.30
C GLU A 190 11.44 -17.97 3.96
N ALA A 191 11.81 -17.94 5.25
CA ALA A 191 12.02 -16.74 6.04
C ALA A 191 13.43 -16.79 6.66
N ASP A 192 14.31 -15.89 6.26
CA ASP A 192 15.74 -15.87 6.62
C ASP A 192 16.44 -17.25 6.43
N GLY A 193 16.09 -17.95 5.33
CA GLY A 193 16.61 -19.29 5.02
C GLY A 193 15.92 -20.44 5.75
N VAL A 194 15.01 -20.15 6.67
CA VAL A 194 14.20 -21.18 7.37
C VAL A 194 12.96 -21.50 6.54
N LEU A 195 12.72 -22.77 6.27
CA LEU A 195 11.55 -23.24 5.55
C LEU A 195 10.30 -23.18 6.42
N LEU A 196 9.29 -22.43 6.01
CA LEU A 196 8.00 -22.31 6.69
C LEU A 196 6.92 -23.20 6.04
N ALA A 197 6.96 -23.37 4.73
CA ALA A 197 6.10 -24.27 3.97
C ALA A 197 6.84 -24.78 2.74
N ASP A 198 6.53 -26.02 2.33
CA ASP A 198 7.06 -26.61 1.10
C ASP A 198 5.93 -26.97 0.13
N VAL A 199 6.28 -27.27 -1.12
CA VAL A 199 5.38 -27.55 -2.24
C VAL A 199 4.51 -28.79 -2.04
N ASP A 200 4.88 -29.70 -1.15
CA ASP A 200 4.12 -30.90 -0.78
C ASP A 200 2.88 -30.56 0.07
N ARG A 201 2.91 -29.43 0.79
CA ARG A 201 1.80 -28.93 1.60
C ARG A 201 1.15 -27.71 0.91
N PRO A 202 -0.11 -27.82 0.46
CA PRO A 202 -0.77 -26.69 -0.17
C PRO A 202 -0.88 -25.50 0.77
N VAL A 203 -0.44 -24.35 0.29
CA VAL A 203 -0.56 -23.05 0.98
C VAL A 203 -1.87 -22.39 0.59
N GLU A 204 -2.62 -21.94 1.58
CA GLU A 204 -3.89 -21.21 1.39
C GLU A 204 -3.69 -19.70 1.43
N ASP A 205 -2.81 -19.22 2.31
CA ASP A 205 -2.52 -17.79 2.45
C ASP A 205 -1.08 -17.58 2.91
N VAL A 206 -0.40 -16.63 2.29
CA VAL A 206 0.85 -16.06 2.76
C VAL A 206 0.64 -14.57 2.93
N SER A 207 0.91 -14.06 4.12
CA SER A 207 0.88 -12.63 4.41
C SER A 207 2.23 -12.20 4.96
N VAL A 208 2.80 -11.14 4.39
CA VAL A 208 4.02 -10.50 4.91
C VAL A 208 3.71 -9.04 5.19
N ARG A 209 4.01 -8.57 6.40
CA ARG A 209 3.71 -7.20 6.84
C ARG A 209 4.94 -6.51 7.39
N THR A 210 5.11 -5.25 7.04
CA THR A 210 6.05 -4.37 7.74
C THR A 210 5.50 -4.05 9.13
N ARG A 211 6.40 -3.96 10.10
CA ARG A 211 6.09 -3.52 11.47
C ARG A 211 7.21 -2.58 11.90
N ASP A 212 6.87 -1.36 12.24
CA ASP A 212 7.83 -0.32 12.63
C ASP A 212 8.42 -0.56 14.04
N ASP A 213 8.51 -1.83 14.50
CA ASP A 213 8.78 -2.20 15.89
C ASP A 213 10.04 -3.08 16.10
N GLY A 214 10.86 -3.28 15.13
CA GLY A 214 12.03 -4.13 15.42
C GLY A 214 12.81 -4.68 14.26
N GLY A 215 12.72 -4.10 13.09
CA GLY A 215 13.57 -4.44 11.95
C GLY A 215 13.36 -5.85 11.39
N ALA A 216 12.18 -6.44 11.58
CA ALA A 216 11.76 -7.71 10.99
C ALA A 216 10.30 -7.66 10.55
N ALA A 217 10.01 -8.16 9.35
CA ALA A 217 8.66 -8.31 8.84
C ALA A 217 7.96 -9.49 9.54
N GLU A 218 6.65 -9.37 9.76
CA GLU A 218 5.81 -10.47 10.21
C GLU A 218 5.39 -11.31 9.01
N VAL A 219 5.65 -12.60 9.07
CA VAL A 219 5.31 -13.58 8.03
C VAL A 219 4.31 -14.56 8.61
N VAL A 220 3.14 -14.66 7.99
CA VAL A 220 2.10 -15.61 8.37
C VAL A 220 1.81 -16.51 7.19
N VAL A 221 1.96 -17.82 7.37
CA VAL A 221 1.68 -18.84 6.36
C VAL A 221 0.56 -19.74 6.87
N ARG A 222 -0.52 -19.85 6.11
CA ARG A 222 -1.60 -20.80 6.37
C ARG A 222 -1.53 -21.94 5.40
N THR A 223 -1.45 -23.13 5.91
CA THR A 223 -1.49 -24.35 5.11
C THR A 223 -2.78 -25.11 5.42
N GLY A 224 -3.48 -25.53 4.38
CA GLY A 224 -4.68 -26.35 4.48
C GLY A 224 -4.44 -27.72 3.84
N GLY A 225 -4.91 -28.77 4.48
CA GLY A 225 -4.86 -30.13 3.92
C GLY A 225 -6.15 -30.87 4.24
N GLY A 226 -6.84 -31.34 3.23
CA GLY A 226 -8.12 -32.03 3.19
C GLY A 226 -8.62 -32.79 4.42
N SER A 227 -7.81 -33.58 5.10
CA SER A 227 -8.11 -34.27 6.36
C SER A 227 -7.15 -33.88 7.48
N SER A 228 -6.17 -33.02 7.23
CA SER A 228 -5.21 -32.53 8.24
C SER A 228 -5.66 -31.16 8.74
N ALA A 229 -5.50 -30.93 10.04
CA ALA A 229 -5.84 -29.67 10.66
C ALA A 229 -5.18 -28.49 9.95
N GLU A 230 -5.91 -27.39 9.74
CA GLU A 230 -5.35 -26.11 9.30
C GLU A 230 -4.17 -25.74 10.22
N SER A 231 -3.03 -25.48 9.63
CA SER A 231 -1.83 -25.05 10.35
C SER A 231 -1.49 -23.62 9.98
N THR A 232 -1.26 -22.79 10.98
CA THR A 232 -0.76 -21.43 10.81
C THR A 232 0.63 -21.35 11.40
N VAL A 233 1.59 -20.97 10.56
CA VAL A 233 2.98 -20.71 10.98
C VAL A 233 3.20 -19.21 10.95
N THR A 234 3.71 -18.66 12.05
CA THR A 234 4.09 -17.24 12.14
C THR A 234 5.57 -17.14 12.40
N ALA A 235 6.24 -16.28 11.68
CA ALA A 235 7.67 -16.00 11.82
C ALA A 235 7.94 -14.49 11.71
N ARG A 236 9.11 -14.07 12.19
CA ARG A 236 9.66 -12.72 11.93
C ARG A 236 10.94 -12.89 11.13
N ALA A 237 11.08 -12.14 10.04
CA ALA A 237 12.22 -12.28 9.14
C ALA A 237 12.60 -10.95 8.48
N ARG A 238 13.86 -10.83 8.12
CA ARG A 238 14.35 -9.74 7.28
C ARG A 238 14.22 -10.04 5.80
N THR A 239 14.28 -11.31 5.44
CA THR A 239 14.18 -11.76 4.05
C THR A 239 13.14 -12.85 3.93
N VAL A 240 12.23 -12.68 2.98
CA VAL A 240 11.19 -13.66 2.68
C VAL A 240 11.27 -14.04 1.22
N THR A 241 11.41 -15.33 0.94
CA THR A 241 11.41 -15.86 -0.43
C THR A 241 10.20 -16.77 -0.61
N VAL A 242 9.44 -16.54 -1.68
CA VAL A 242 8.37 -17.42 -2.13
C VAL A 242 8.70 -17.92 -3.52
N SER A 243 8.58 -19.23 -3.72
CA SER A 243 8.80 -19.88 -5.01
C SER A 243 7.81 -21.01 -5.24
N GLY A 244 7.56 -21.36 -6.51
CA GLY A 244 6.63 -22.43 -6.88
C GLY A 244 6.09 -22.27 -8.30
N ALA A 245 4.89 -22.80 -8.53
CA ALA A 245 4.15 -22.54 -9.75
C ALA A 245 3.84 -21.04 -9.88
N ASP A 246 3.47 -20.59 -11.09
CA ASP A 246 3.15 -19.19 -11.34
C ASP A 246 2.13 -18.66 -10.32
N PHE A 247 2.52 -17.65 -9.54
CA PHE A 247 1.64 -17.03 -8.55
C PHE A 247 1.53 -15.52 -8.75
N ARG A 248 0.41 -14.98 -8.32
CA ARG A 248 0.18 -13.54 -8.23
C ARG A 248 0.08 -13.13 -6.77
N TYR A 249 0.46 -11.91 -6.47
CA TYR A 249 0.36 -11.37 -5.13
C TYR A 249 -0.17 -9.92 -5.16
N ARG A 250 -0.80 -9.52 -4.08
CA ARG A 250 -1.14 -8.13 -3.85
C ARG A 250 -0.07 -7.51 -2.96
N ALA A 251 0.57 -6.45 -3.43
CA ALA A 251 1.47 -5.61 -2.66
C ALA A 251 0.78 -4.27 -2.41
N ASP A 252 0.41 -3.98 -1.16
CA ASP A 252 -0.40 -2.81 -0.81
C ASP A 252 -1.61 -2.64 -1.75
N ALA A 253 -1.60 -1.59 -2.58
CA ALA A 253 -2.67 -1.29 -3.53
C ALA A 253 -2.50 -1.94 -4.91
N ALA A 254 -1.39 -2.63 -5.18
CA ALA A 254 -1.04 -3.17 -6.49
C ALA A 254 -1.18 -4.68 -6.56
N LEU A 255 -1.64 -5.18 -7.72
CA LEU A 255 -1.61 -6.58 -8.08
C LEU A 255 -0.37 -6.84 -8.95
N THR A 256 0.46 -7.78 -8.57
CA THR A 256 1.73 -8.09 -9.23
C THR A 256 1.81 -9.58 -9.63
N GLY A 257 2.53 -9.87 -10.67
CA GLY A 257 2.74 -11.22 -11.21
C GLY A 257 2.00 -11.43 -12.54
N PRO A 258 2.05 -12.68 -13.11
CA PRO A 258 2.55 -13.90 -12.47
C PRO A 258 4.08 -13.93 -12.34
N VAL A 259 4.55 -14.54 -11.26
CA VAL A 259 5.98 -14.80 -11.01
C VAL A 259 6.15 -16.23 -10.46
N ARG A 260 7.34 -16.82 -10.65
CA ARG A 260 7.68 -18.16 -10.12
C ARG A 260 8.52 -18.09 -8.85
N ARG A 261 9.22 -17.00 -8.67
CA ARG A 261 10.02 -16.72 -7.48
C ARG A 261 10.02 -15.23 -7.23
N ARG A 262 9.94 -14.85 -5.96
CA ARG A 262 10.11 -13.48 -5.51
C ARG A 262 10.73 -13.47 -4.12
N THR A 263 11.71 -12.60 -3.94
CA THR A 263 12.35 -12.37 -2.65
C THR A 263 12.12 -10.94 -2.24
N TRP A 264 11.66 -10.74 -1.01
CA TRP A 264 11.51 -9.42 -0.40
C TRP A 264 12.48 -9.29 0.76
N THR A 265 13.20 -8.17 0.80
CA THR A 265 14.13 -7.82 1.88
C THR A 265 13.61 -6.60 2.62
N LEU A 266 13.51 -6.69 3.93
CA LEU A 266 13.14 -5.57 4.79
C LEU A 266 14.31 -4.58 4.90
N ARG A 267 14.00 -3.31 4.72
CA ARG A 267 14.87 -2.16 4.98
C ARG A 267 14.29 -1.40 6.17
N PRO A 268 14.84 -1.60 7.38
CA PRO A 268 14.33 -0.94 8.58
C PRO A 268 14.53 0.57 8.50
N GLY A 269 13.51 1.34 8.88
CA GLY A 269 13.58 2.79 8.95
C GLY A 269 13.93 3.48 7.62
N ALA A 270 13.65 2.83 6.49
CA ALA A 270 14.13 3.28 5.17
C ALA A 270 13.51 4.60 4.71
N TRP A 271 12.39 5.00 5.27
CA TRP A 271 11.72 6.25 4.94
C TRP A 271 11.01 6.82 6.16
N THR A 272 10.59 8.08 6.06
CA THR A 272 9.92 8.77 7.16
C THR A 272 8.60 9.36 6.70
N LEU A 273 7.57 9.27 7.54
CA LEU A 273 6.22 9.74 7.29
C LEU A 273 5.79 10.74 8.38
N THR A 274 5.18 11.85 7.95
CA THR A 274 4.52 12.77 8.89
C THR A 274 3.14 12.22 9.24
N VAL A 275 2.90 12.03 10.54
CA VAL A 275 1.64 11.54 11.11
C VAL A 275 1.13 12.50 12.18
N PRO A 276 -0.15 12.47 12.59
CA PRO A 276 -0.62 13.26 13.72
C PRO A 276 0.21 13.00 14.98
N ARG A 277 0.29 14.00 15.84
CA ARG A 277 0.86 13.86 17.20
C ARG A 277 -0.07 13.11 18.12
#